data_1f3cd70ed8ddd623606f71f036929e1d
#
_entry.id   1f3cd70ed8ddd623606f71f036929e1d
#
_cell.length_a   1.000
_cell.length_b   1.000
_cell.length_c   1.000
_cell.angle_alpha   90.00
_cell.angle_beta   90.00
_cell.angle_gamma   90.00
#
_symmetry.space_group_name_H-M   'P 1'
#
loop_
_entity.id
_entity.type
_entity.pdbx_description
1 polymer ?
#
loop_
_entity_poly.entity_id
_entity_poly.type
_entity_poly.pdbx_seq_one_letter_code
_entity_poly.pdbx_strand_id
1 'polypeptide(L)' 'MIYENGSTTLSNAEDEKIVTLSGEYTALPVINATLYDSSLDLNVIIKDITTTGFTIMLSDSPGTGITTTVNYIVFGE' A
#
# COMPACT_ATOMS: atom_id res chain seq x y z
N MET A 1 17.91 11.52 -3.49
CA MET A 1 16.98 10.45 -3.15
C MET A 1 15.61 11.03 -2.79
N ILE A 2 14.58 10.41 -3.26
CA ILE A 2 13.20 10.83 -2.97
C ILE A 2 12.65 9.90 -1.89
N TYR A 3 11.93 10.48 -0.94
CA TYR A 3 11.35 9.74 0.17
C TYR A 3 9.93 10.25 0.41
N GLU A 4 8.99 9.33 0.56
CA GLU A 4 7.65 9.71 0.97
C GLU A 4 7.04 8.59 1.79
N ASN A 5 6.04 8.93 2.60
CA ASN A 5 5.31 7.95 3.38
C ASN A 5 3.83 8.36 3.42
N GLY A 6 3.01 7.41 3.78
CA GLY A 6 1.59 7.68 3.90
C GLY A 6 0.85 6.46 4.38
N SER A 7 -0.46 6.56 4.33
CA SER A 7 -1.33 5.45 4.68
C SER A 7 -2.56 5.47 3.79
N THR A 8 -3.16 4.29 3.63
CA THR A 8 -4.42 4.14 2.92
C THR A 8 -5.28 3.12 3.66
N THR A 9 -6.57 3.12 3.39
CA THR A 9 -7.49 2.20 4.05
C THR A 9 -8.17 1.33 3.01
N LEU A 10 -8.43 0.08 3.41
CA LEU A 10 -9.26 -0.84 2.65
C LEU A 10 -10.39 -1.28 3.57
N SER A 11 -11.62 -1.26 3.06
CA SER A 11 -12.79 -1.56 3.88
C SER A 11 -13.73 -2.49 3.13
N ASN A 12 -14.57 -3.17 3.91
CA ASN A 12 -15.56 -4.11 3.41
C ASN A 12 -14.89 -5.18 2.55
N ALA A 13 -15.33 -5.35 1.32
CA ALA A 13 -14.82 -6.37 0.41
C ALA A 13 -13.64 -5.89 -0.44
N GLU A 14 -13.09 -4.70 -0.14
CA GLU A 14 -11.92 -4.23 -0.88
C GLU A 14 -10.70 -5.06 -0.52
N ASP A 15 -10.00 -5.56 -1.54
CA ASP A 15 -8.75 -6.28 -1.34
C ASP A 15 -7.59 -5.63 -2.12
N GLU A 16 -7.84 -4.57 -2.86
CA GLU A 16 -6.82 -3.83 -3.60
C GLU A 16 -7.07 -2.32 -3.49
N LYS A 17 -5.99 -1.57 -3.49
CA LYS A 17 -6.05 -0.12 -3.50
C LYS A 17 -4.86 0.43 -4.29
N ILE A 18 -5.14 1.33 -5.23
CA ILE A 18 -4.10 1.99 -6.03
C ILE A 18 -3.62 3.21 -5.27
N VAL A 19 -2.29 3.34 -5.14
CA VAL A 19 -1.66 4.48 -4.49
C VAL A 19 -0.90 5.28 -5.54
N THR A 20 -1.17 6.57 -5.61
CA THR A 20 -0.46 7.49 -6.50
C THR A 20 0.64 8.17 -5.71
N LEU A 21 1.86 8.15 -6.25
CA LEU A 21 3.02 8.76 -5.61
C LEU A 21 3.14 10.22 -6.02
N SER A 22 3.63 11.05 -5.10
CA SER A 22 3.85 12.46 -5.37
C SER A 22 5.27 12.77 -5.82
N GLY A 23 6.22 11.84 -5.59
CA GLY A 23 7.60 12.02 -6.00
C GLY A 23 7.78 11.81 -7.49
N GLU A 24 8.85 12.41 -8.03
CA GLU A 24 9.19 12.26 -9.45
C GLU A 24 10.33 11.26 -9.60
N TYR A 25 9.98 9.99 -9.54
CA TYR A 25 10.96 8.91 -9.60
C TYR A 25 11.43 8.69 -11.03
N THR A 26 12.72 8.49 -11.19
CA THR A 26 13.32 8.19 -12.50
C THR A 26 13.57 6.70 -12.69
N ALA A 27 13.38 5.92 -11.64
CA ALA A 27 13.47 4.46 -11.68
C ALA A 27 12.40 3.90 -10.75
N LEU A 28 12.16 2.60 -10.79
CA LEU A 28 11.17 1.98 -9.93
C LEU A 28 11.57 2.16 -8.46
N PRO A 29 10.67 2.71 -7.63
CA PRO A 29 10.99 2.94 -6.21
C PRO A 29 10.96 1.66 -5.40
N VAL A 30 11.53 1.73 -4.21
CA VAL A 30 11.44 0.67 -3.19
C VAL A 30 10.27 1.01 -2.27
N ILE A 31 9.40 0.03 -2.04
CA ILE A 31 8.18 0.24 -1.27
C ILE A 31 8.11 -0.78 -0.14
N ASN A 32 7.87 -0.28 1.06
CA ASN A 32 7.58 -1.11 2.23
C ASN A 32 6.19 -0.75 2.72
N ALA A 33 5.36 -1.75 2.98
CA ALA A 33 4.01 -1.53 3.48
C ALA A 33 3.71 -2.54 4.57
N THR A 34 2.96 -2.10 5.57
CA THR A 34 2.57 -2.94 6.70
C THR A 34 1.12 -2.69 7.06
N LEU A 35 0.45 -3.74 7.57
CA LEU A 35 -0.87 -3.58 8.16
C LEU A 35 -0.74 -2.87 9.50
N TYR A 36 -1.57 -1.88 9.71
CA TYR A 36 -1.59 -1.16 10.98
C TYR A 36 -2.29 -1.96 12.06
N ASP A 37 -3.34 -2.68 11.70
CA ASP A 37 -4.17 -3.40 12.67
C ASP A 37 -3.71 -4.85 12.76
N SER A 38 -3.14 -5.23 13.90
CA SER A 38 -2.62 -6.58 14.12
C SER A 38 -3.72 -7.61 14.43
N SER A 39 -4.97 -7.20 14.54
CA SER A 39 -6.07 -8.13 14.76
C SER A 39 -6.43 -8.90 13.49
N LEU A 40 -5.96 -8.45 12.33
CA LEU A 40 -6.21 -9.10 11.06
C LEU A 40 -5.01 -9.95 10.67
N ASP A 41 -5.28 -11.19 10.28
CA ASP A 41 -4.23 -12.13 9.85
C ASP A 41 -4.16 -12.13 8.32
N LEU A 42 -3.78 -10.98 7.76
CA LEU A 42 -3.70 -10.80 6.32
C LEU A 42 -2.28 -10.38 5.93
N ASN A 43 -1.87 -10.79 4.75
CA ASN A 43 -0.60 -10.35 4.17
C ASN A 43 -0.83 -9.17 3.24
N VAL A 44 0.15 -8.26 3.22
CA VAL A 44 0.16 -7.13 2.31
C VAL A 44 1.07 -7.47 1.14
N ILE A 45 0.53 -7.30 -0.06
CA ILE A 45 1.26 -7.56 -1.30
C ILE A 45 1.36 -6.25 -2.06
N ILE A 46 2.55 -5.93 -2.54
CA ILE A 46 2.78 -4.75 -3.37
C ILE A 46 2.96 -5.22 -4.81
N LYS A 47 2.19 -4.66 -5.73
CA LYS A 47 2.27 -5.03 -7.14
C LYS A 47 2.09 -3.81 -8.04
N ASP A 48 2.31 -4.01 -9.34
CA ASP A 48 2.12 -2.97 -10.36
C ASP A 48 2.92 -1.70 -10.04
N ILE A 49 4.16 -1.87 -9.60
CA ILE A 49 5.03 -0.76 -9.24
C ILE A 49 5.44 -0.01 -10.50
N THR A 50 5.23 1.31 -10.48
CA THR A 50 5.68 2.20 -11.55
C THR A 50 6.36 3.40 -10.92
N THR A 51 6.86 4.30 -11.75
CA THR A 51 7.46 5.54 -11.24
C THR A 51 6.42 6.52 -10.71
N THR A 52 5.13 6.25 -10.90
CA THR A 52 4.05 7.15 -10.48
C THR A 52 3.11 6.55 -9.45
N GLY A 53 3.24 5.25 -9.15
CA GLY A 53 2.35 4.63 -8.18
C GLY A 53 2.55 3.15 -8.04
N PHE A 54 1.71 2.54 -7.24
CA PHE A 54 1.72 1.10 -7.02
C PHE A 54 0.34 0.67 -6.53
N THR A 55 0.14 -0.65 -6.46
CA THR A 55 -1.10 -1.22 -5.94
C THR A 55 -0.80 -2.00 -4.67
N ILE A 56 -1.59 -1.74 -3.63
CA ILE A 56 -1.58 -2.54 -2.40
C ILE A 56 -2.69 -3.58 -2.55
N MET A 57 -2.35 -4.85 -2.31
CA MET A 57 -3.31 -5.93 -2.33
C MET A 57 -3.22 -6.70 -1.00
N LEU A 58 -4.35 -7.08 -0.47
CA LEU A 58 -4.41 -7.95 0.70
C LEU A 58 -4.60 -9.39 0.25
N SER A 59 -4.09 -10.33 1.05
CA SER A 59 -4.23 -11.76 0.75
C SER A 59 -5.69 -12.20 0.78
N ASP A 60 -6.54 -11.44 1.47
CA ASP A 60 -7.98 -11.65 1.50
C ASP A 60 -8.64 -10.32 1.83
N SER A 61 -9.94 -10.19 1.59
CA SER A 61 -10.64 -8.97 1.92
C SER A 61 -10.80 -8.84 3.44
N PRO A 62 -10.84 -7.60 3.97
CA PRO A 62 -10.97 -7.41 5.42
C PRO A 62 -12.27 -7.96 6.01
N GLY A 63 -13.32 -8.05 5.20
CA GLY A 63 -14.62 -8.52 5.66
C GLY A 63 -15.62 -7.38 5.81
N THR A 64 -16.88 -7.75 5.92
CA THR A 64 -17.97 -6.79 6.01
C THR A 64 -17.86 -5.98 7.31
N GLY A 65 -17.91 -4.66 7.19
CA GLY A 65 -17.88 -3.77 8.35
C GLY A 65 -16.49 -3.56 8.94
N ILE A 66 -15.45 -4.13 8.34
CA ILE A 66 -14.08 -4.01 8.83
C ILE A 66 -13.30 -3.07 7.92
N THR A 67 -12.59 -2.13 8.50
CA THR A 67 -11.67 -1.25 7.78
C THR A 67 -10.28 -1.48 8.33
N THR A 68 -9.31 -1.68 7.43
CA THR A 68 -7.93 -1.82 7.84
C THR A 68 -7.08 -0.72 7.21
N THR A 69 -6.02 -0.34 7.90
CA THR A 69 -5.11 0.70 7.46
C THR A 69 -3.78 0.07 7.07
N VAL A 70 -3.24 0.48 5.94
CA VAL A 70 -1.92 0.07 5.48
C VAL A 70 -1.03 1.30 5.47
N ASN A 71 0.07 1.23 6.21
CA ASN A 71 1.09 2.28 6.21
C ASN A 71 2.17 1.91 5.22
N TYR A 72 2.70 2.88 4.50
CA TYR A 72 3.74 2.62 3.52
C TYR A 72 4.84 3.66 3.57
N ILE A 73 6.03 3.22 3.18
CA ILE A 73 7.21 4.05 3.02
C ILE A 73 7.75 3.79 1.62
N VAL A 74 8.05 4.85 0.89
CA VAL A 74 8.55 4.76 -0.48
C VAL A 74 9.83 5.58 -0.58
N PHE A 75 10.85 5.01 -1.22
CA PHE A 75 12.08 5.76 -1.47
C PHE A 75 12.71 5.29 -2.78
N GLY A 76 13.45 6.20 -3.41
CA GLY A 76 14.10 5.92 -4.69
C GLY A 76 14.80 7.15 -5.25
N GLU A 77 15.15 7.06 -6.51
CA GLU A 77 15.84 8.13 -7.23
C GLU A 77 14.92 8.85 -8.22
#